data_76fb1cf21e799f6d41440f1cea24ee78
#
_entry.id   76fb1cf21e799f6d41440f1cea24ee78
#
_cell.length_a   1.000
_cell.length_b   1.000
_cell.length_c   1.000
_cell.angle_alpha   90.00
_cell.angle_beta   90.00
_cell.angle_gamma   90.00
#
_symmetry.space_group_name_H-M   'P 1'
#
loop_
_entity.id
_entity.type
_entity.pdbx_description
1 polymer ?
#
loop_
_entity_poly.entity_id
_entity_poly.type
_entity_poly.pdbx_seq_one_letter_code
_entity_poly.pdbx_strand_id
1 'polypeptide(L)' 'MKLMIRQSHECGLSIYVPKKDLEEPIVEQEHETLWGGWIKIANGWVIDLPAMPEGTRLPITVNAKKRGGDD' A
#
# COMPACT_ATOMS: atom_id res chain seq x y z
N MET A 1 -6.46 -7.94 -4.10
CA MET A 1 -5.12 -8.39 -3.70
C MET A 1 -4.92 -8.10 -2.23
N LYS A 2 -4.43 -9.08 -1.50
CA LYS A 2 -4.14 -8.90 -0.07
C LYS A 2 -2.72 -8.39 0.11
N LEU A 3 -2.55 -7.33 0.89
CA LEU A 3 -1.22 -6.80 1.17
C LEU A 3 -1.15 -6.28 2.59
N MET A 4 0.07 -6.17 3.08
CA MET A 4 0.34 -5.62 4.41
C MET A 4 1.03 -4.27 4.24
N ILE A 5 0.58 -3.28 5.01
CA ILE A 5 1.20 -1.96 4.99
C ILE A 5 2.01 -1.81 6.26
N ARG A 6 3.26 -1.41 6.10
CA ARG A 6 4.19 -1.24 7.20
C ARG A 6 4.76 0.17 7.21
N GLN A 7 5.17 0.62 8.38
CA GLN A 7 5.90 1.87 8.49
C GLN A 7 7.34 1.55 8.84
N SER A 8 8.28 2.11 8.07
CA SER A 8 9.70 1.93 8.27
C SER A 8 10.34 3.24 8.66
N HIS A 9 11.34 3.22 9.53
CA HIS A 9 12.09 4.41 9.90
C HIS A 9 12.93 4.94 8.74
N GLU A 10 13.35 4.06 7.84
CA GLU A 10 14.23 4.44 6.74
C GLU A 10 13.46 4.90 5.51
N CYS A 11 12.40 4.20 5.17
CA CYS A 11 11.69 4.39 3.90
C CYS A 11 10.31 5.02 4.07
N GLY A 12 9.85 5.23 5.30
CA GLY A 12 8.50 5.66 5.56
C GLY A 12 7.54 4.49 5.39
N LEU A 13 6.58 4.63 4.50
CA LEU A 13 5.58 3.58 4.30
C LEU A 13 6.03 2.59 3.23
N SER A 14 5.75 1.32 3.46
CA SER A 14 6.02 0.26 2.49
C SER A 14 4.88 -0.74 2.52
N ILE A 15 4.79 -1.54 1.45
CA ILE A 15 3.81 -2.61 1.37
C ILE A 15 4.51 -3.94 1.18
N TYR A 16 3.86 -5.00 1.64
CA TYR A 16 4.30 -6.36 1.42
C TYR A 16 3.15 -7.18 0.85
N VAL A 17 3.38 -7.86 -0.27
CA VAL A 17 2.39 -8.71 -0.91
C VAL A 17 2.79 -10.17 -0.71
N PRO A 18 2.19 -10.87 0.26
CA PRO A 18 2.60 -12.24 0.59
C PRO A 18 2.51 -13.21 -0.57
N LYS A 19 1.49 -13.07 -1.39
CA LYS A 19 1.26 -13.96 -2.52
C LYS A 19 2.41 -13.94 -3.52
N LYS A 20 3.09 -12.81 -3.63
CA LYS A 20 4.18 -12.63 -4.59
C LYS A 20 5.54 -12.45 -3.91
N ASP A 21 5.55 -12.54 -2.59
CA ASP A 21 6.74 -12.30 -1.79
C ASP A 21 7.42 -11.00 -2.22
N LEU A 22 6.62 -9.96 -2.38
CA LEU A 22 7.05 -8.66 -2.87
C LEU A 22 6.96 -7.63 -1.76
N GLU A 23 8.05 -6.90 -1.53
CA GLU A 23 8.05 -5.78 -0.60
C GLU A 23 8.65 -4.57 -1.30
N GLU A 24 7.91 -3.47 -1.30
CA GLU A 24 8.34 -2.24 -1.97
C GLU A 24 7.92 -1.01 -1.18
N PRO A 25 8.71 0.05 -1.18
CA PRO A 25 8.30 1.30 -0.56
C PRO A 25 7.25 2.03 -1.37
N ILE A 26 6.41 2.79 -0.69
CA ILE A 26 5.44 3.64 -1.35
C ILE A 26 6.15 4.93 -1.74
N VAL A 27 6.12 5.27 -3.02
CA VAL A 27 6.81 6.45 -3.55
C VAL A 27 5.88 7.62 -3.83
N GLU A 28 4.59 7.34 -4.05
CA GLU A 28 3.57 8.37 -4.26
C GLU A 28 2.25 7.92 -3.68
N GLN A 29 1.40 8.88 -3.35
CA GLN A 29 0.04 8.61 -2.90
C GLN A 29 -0.86 9.74 -3.32
N GLU A 30 -2.16 9.43 -3.52
CA GLU A 30 -3.13 10.39 -4.02
C GLU A 30 -3.44 11.49 -3.03
N HIS A 31 -3.53 11.13 -1.77
CA HIS A 31 -3.87 12.06 -0.69
C HIS A 31 -2.74 12.13 0.32
N GLU A 32 -2.80 13.12 1.20
CA GLU A 32 -1.88 13.18 2.33
C GLU A 32 -2.01 11.95 3.21
N THR A 33 -3.25 11.43 3.32
CA THR A 33 -3.50 10.19 4.04
C THR A 33 -3.36 9.01 3.08
N LEU A 34 -2.92 7.90 3.62
CA LEU A 34 -2.73 6.68 2.86
C LEU A 34 -4.05 6.08 2.35
N TRP A 35 -5.13 6.23 3.12
CA TRP A 35 -6.36 5.51 2.90
C TRP A 35 -7.33 6.23 1.97
N GLY A 36 -8.13 5.44 1.26
CA GLY A 36 -9.18 5.98 0.41
C GLY A 36 -8.72 6.48 -0.94
N GLY A 37 -7.46 6.27 -1.30
CA GLY A 37 -6.93 6.69 -2.58
C GLY A 37 -5.95 5.67 -3.13
N TRP A 38 -5.27 6.03 -4.19
CA TRP A 38 -4.26 5.14 -4.77
C TRP A 38 -2.88 5.45 -4.18
N ILE A 39 -2.04 4.42 -4.21
CA ILE A 39 -0.62 4.55 -3.91
C ILE A 39 0.18 4.01 -5.07
N LYS A 40 1.40 4.51 -5.21
CA LYS A 40 2.35 4.00 -6.20
C LYS A 40 3.57 3.49 -5.46
N ILE A 41 4.01 2.30 -5.80
CA ILE A 41 5.17 1.68 -5.16
C ILE A 41 6.37 1.74 -6.11
N ALA A 42 7.56 1.47 -5.58
CA ALA A 42 8.81 1.68 -6.30
C ALA A 42 8.91 0.91 -7.61
N ASN A 43 8.24 -0.24 -7.72
CA ASN A 43 8.28 -1.01 -8.97
C ASN A 43 7.33 -0.48 -10.05
N GLY A 44 6.58 0.60 -9.75
CA GLY A 44 5.68 1.22 -10.72
C GLY A 44 4.22 0.82 -10.59
N TRP A 45 3.89 -0.11 -9.73
CA TRP A 45 2.48 -0.50 -9.55
C TRP A 45 1.70 0.61 -8.87
N VAL A 46 0.48 0.82 -9.35
CA VAL A 46 -0.49 1.73 -8.71
C VAL A 46 -1.58 0.85 -8.11
N ILE A 47 -1.81 1.03 -6.82
CA ILE A 47 -2.73 0.17 -6.06
C ILE A 47 -3.75 1.06 -5.37
N ASP A 48 -5.04 0.71 -5.49
CA ASP A 48 -6.12 1.41 -4.80
C ASP A 48 -6.31 0.80 -3.42
N LEU A 49 -6.22 1.63 -2.41
CA LEU A 49 -6.42 1.21 -1.02
C LEU A 49 -7.85 1.49 -0.56
N PRO A 50 -8.39 0.67 0.35
CA PRO A 50 -9.71 0.91 0.90
C PRO A 50 -9.70 2.14 1.82
N ALA A 51 -10.88 2.72 2.01
CA ALA A 51 -11.05 3.77 3.01
C ALA A 51 -10.97 3.15 4.40
N MET A 52 -10.16 3.75 5.27
CA MET A 52 -10.01 3.30 6.65
C MET A 52 -10.09 4.49 7.58
N PRO A 53 -10.53 4.30 8.82
CA PRO A 53 -10.62 5.40 9.76
C PRO A 53 -9.25 5.98 10.11
N GLU A 54 -9.23 7.24 10.48
CA GLU A 54 -8.02 7.87 10.98
C GLU A 54 -7.51 7.12 12.21
N GLY A 55 -6.20 7.09 12.37
CA GLY A 55 -5.60 6.41 13.50
C GLY A 55 -5.45 4.92 13.31
N THR A 56 -5.74 4.40 12.13
CA THR A 56 -5.49 2.99 11.82
C THR A 56 -4.01 2.68 12.05
N ARG A 57 -3.76 1.70 12.89
CA ARG A 57 -2.38 1.36 13.27
C ARG A 57 -1.71 0.48 12.22
N LEU A 58 -0.42 0.67 12.08
CA LEU A 58 0.41 -0.16 11.22
C LEU A 58 1.32 -1.04 12.08
N PRO A 59 1.66 -2.25 11.64
CA PRO A 59 1.31 -2.83 10.35
C PRO A 59 -0.15 -3.31 10.31
N ILE A 60 -0.71 -3.31 9.10
CA ILE A 60 -2.07 -3.79 8.89
C ILE A 60 -2.16 -4.49 7.54
N THR A 61 -2.93 -5.57 7.51
CA THR A 61 -3.20 -6.30 6.26
C THR A 61 -4.57 -5.89 5.74
N VAL A 62 -4.64 -5.51 4.48
CA VAL A 62 -5.89 -5.07 3.85
C VAL A 62 -6.03 -5.70 2.48
N ASN A 63 -7.27 -5.68 1.97
CA ASN A 63 -7.54 -6.04 0.58
C ASN A 63 -7.51 -4.78 -0.26
N ALA A 64 -6.75 -4.80 -1.35
CA ALA A 64 -6.59 -3.66 -2.23
C ALA A 64 -6.68 -4.12 -3.67
N LYS A 65 -6.79 -3.16 -4.61
CA LYS A 65 -6.84 -3.46 -6.03
C LYS A 65 -5.65 -2.85 -6.73
N LYS A 66 -4.96 -3.65 -7.53
CA LYS A 66 -3.89 -3.17 -8.39
C LYS A 66 -4.51 -2.62 -9.67
N ARG A 67 -4.15 -1.40 -10.05
CA ARG A 67 -4.61 -0.79 -11.29
C ARG A 67 -3.84 -1.34 -12.47
N GLY A 68 -4.53 -1.46 -13.59
CA GLY A 68 -3.90 -1.76 -14.87
C GLY A 68 -3.48 -3.19 -15.04
N GLY A 69 -4.01 -4.11 -14.29
CA GLY A 69 -3.66 -5.50 -14.49
C GLY A 69 -4.20 -6.42 -13.43
N ASP A 70 -3.93 -7.69 -13.64
CA ASP A 70 -4.29 -8.73 -12.67
C ASP A 70 -3.26 -8.76 -11.57
N ASP A 71 -3.70 -9.07 -10.41
CA ASP A 71 -2.78 -9.28 -9.31
C ASP A 71 -2.30 -10.73 -9.26
#